data_8b1dc9912b17230aede55e35806b485f
#
_entry.id   8b1dc9912b17230aede55e35806b485f
#
_cell.length_a   1.000
_cell.length_b   1.000
_cell.length_c   1.000
_cell.angle_alpha   90.00
_cell.angle_beta   90.00
_cell.angle_gamma   90.00
#
_symmetry.space_group_name_H-M   'P 1'
#
loop_
_entity.id
_entity.type
_entity.pdbx_description
1 polymer ?
#
loop_
_entity_poly.entity_id
_entity_poly.type
_entity_poly.pdbx_seq_one_letter_code
_entity_poly.pdbx_strand_id
1 'polypeptide(L)'
;MINLLIIIDNPYREYLNLKLLDGCIEKKELNSRIVSKHLFEDAIIKYRPQSVLIPRITGGFKKIFYLSKKYKFNIYLLPCEHGGGDEVRIKSFLVGYENKDNYILENFKHYKEIKKIFVPSEVYKKVCIESGLFYENQIIVTGTISSDFWFEETSKNHNNKKNKYSIGIATSFKSTFFGINFNTFLDGLLFIKNISDEKKFSKAIESNILFQSFETLSFLNLLKIIEKNPEINFSWRPHPQENLKGAKQFVKKIKNLEINRDIIPYNWIKDQSLILLNSSTMIYDSFFLKIPTISLVNLISDNIKNNLEDTKKPLETGQIHNPNSIDEILEIIKNKNYDNTIKIDKNKMLTESINNFHFPRKNYAVTSIAEEISKSTNTISNNFFSKFVLNIYADILINLKMIKAAYSIKYKDISLDKVLNPLNIGDRLKINHFINQIIKKII
;
A
#
# COMPACT_ATOMS: atom_id res chain seq x y z
N MET A 1 27.76 5.63 11.27
CA MET A 1 26.73 6.65 10.95
C MET A 1 26.13 6.29 9.60
N ILE A 2 24.83 6.43 9.39
CA ILE A 2 24.20 6.22 8.09
C ILE A 2 23.63 7.55 7.56
N ASN A 3 23.51 7.67 6.24
CA ASN A 3 22.98 8.88 5.64
C ASN A 3 21.46 8.95 5.76
N LEU A 4 20.77 7.85 5.42
CA LEU A 4 19.32 7.78 5.42
C LEU A 4 18.80 6.55 6.17
N LEU A 5 17.93 6.77 7.14
CA LEU A 5 17.12 5.72 7.76
C LEU A 5 15.72 5.75 7.15
N ILE A 6 15.30 4.64 6.54
CA ILE A 6 13.97 4.48 5.93
C ILE A 6 13.11 3.67 6.87
N ILE A 7 12.01 4.24 7.36
CA ILE A 7 11.11 3.55 8.28
C ILE A 7 9.95 2.93 7.48
N ILE A 8 9.74 1.63 7.67
CA ILE A 8 8.67 0.87 7.04
C ILE A 8 7.55 0.57 8.04
N ASP A 9 6.31 0.84 7.66
CA ASP A 9 5.12 0.54 8.46
C ASP A 9 4.51 -0.82 8.11
N ASN A 10 4.34 -1.11 6.83
CA ASN A 10 3.79 -2.37 6.33
C ASN A 10 4.74 -3.02 5.31
N PRO A 11 5.56 -4.02 5.72
CA PRO A 11 6.56 -4.64 4.85
C PRO A 11 5.98 -5.23 3.56
N TYR A 12 4.80 -5.87 3.61
CA TYR A 12 4.21 -6.50 2.44
C TYR A 12 3.76 -5.52 1.36
N ARG A 13 3.48 -4.28 1.73
CA ARG A 13 3.04 -3.24 0.82
C ARG A 13 4.19 -2.33 0.37
N GLU A 14 5.09 -2.01 1.28
CA GLU A 14 6.02 -0.91 1.12
C GLU A 14 7.43 -1.37 0.75
N TYR A 15 7.83 -2.60 1.15
CA TYR A 15 9.22 -3.03 1.07
C TYR A 15 9.78 -3.01 -0.35
N LEU A 16 8.99 -3.43 -1.34
CA LEU A 16 9.42 -3.41 -2.75
C LEU A 16 9.79 -1.99 -3.21
N ASN A 17 8.91 -1.03 -2.93
CA ASN A 17 9.10 0.38 -3.30
C ASN A 17 10.27 1.01 -2.55
N LEU A 18 10.36 0.77 -1.25
CA LEU A 18 11.41 1.33 -0.41
C LEU A 18 12.77 0.69 -0.71
N LYS A 19 12.79 -0.59 -1.13
CA LYS A 19 14.04 -1.24 -1.56
C LYS A 19 14.54 -0.69 -2.90
N LEU A 20 13.62 -0.31 -3.80
CA LEU A 20 14.00 0.40 -5.03
C LEU A 20 14.64 1.76 -4.69
N LEU A 21 14.04 2.52 -3.76
CA LEU A 21 14.60 3.77 -3.29
C LEU A 21 15.98 3.58 -2.63
N ASP A 22 16.11 2.58 -1.76
CA ASP A 22 17.37 2.21 -1.11
C ASP A 22 18.49 1.99 -2.15
N GLY A 23 18.21 1.22 -3.21
CA GLY A 23 19.15 1.00 -4.29
C GLY A 23 19.51 2.26 -5.08
N CYS A 24 18.56 3.17 -5.30
CA CYS A 24 18.84 4.46 -5.96
C CYS A 24 19.68 5.39 -5.06
N ILE A 25 19.45 5.38 -3.76
CA ILE A 25 20.26 6.13 -2.78
C ILE A 25 21.71 5.58 -2.72
N GLU A 26 21.88 4.25 -2.72
CA GLU A 26 23.20 3.62 -2.74
C GLU A 26 23.99 4.00 -3.99
N LYS A 27 23.35 4.15 -5.15
CA LYS A 27 23.98 4.61 -6.40
C LYS A 27 24.47 6.05 -6.35
N LYS A 28 23.96 6.85 -5.42
CA LYS A 28 24.45 8.21 -5.14
C LYS A 28 25.51 8.22 -4.03
N GLU A 29 26.14 7.07 -3.77
CA GLU A 29 27.18 6.89 -2.75
C GLU A 29 26.73 7.22 -1.32
N LEU A 30 25.42 7.20 -1.08
CA LEU A 30 24.82 7.38 0.23
C LEU A 30 24.44 6.05 0.85
N ASN A 31 24.63 5.95 2.17
CA ASN A 31 24.27 4.76 2.92
C ASN A 31 22.87 4.87 3.45
N SER A 32 22.00 3.96 3.05
CA SER A 32 20.64 3.88 3.58
C SER A 32 20.37 2.56 4.29
N ARG A 33 19.32 2.55 5.11
CA ARG A 33 18.86 1.35 5.79
C ARG A 33 17.37 1.38 6.03
N ILE A 34 16.72 0.27 5.71
CA ILE A 34 15.28 0.08 5.96
C ILE A 34 15.10 -0.60 7.32
N VAL A 35 14.25 -0.02 8.17
CA VAL A 35 13.93 -0.56 9.50
C VAL A 35 12.42 -0.54 9.75
N SER A 36 11.93 -1.50 10.55
CA SER A 36 10.54 -1.53 10.98
C SER A 36 10.22 -0.33 11.89
N LYS A 37 8.98 0.17 11.79
CA LYS A 37 8.44 1.21 12.70
C LYS A 37 8.58 0.86 14.19
N HIS A 38 8.63 -0.41 14.53
CA HIS A 38 8.76 -0.85 15.92
C HIS A 38 10.19 -0.75 16.47
N LEU A 39 11.16 -0.49 15.60
CA LEU A 39 12.59 -0.45 15.92
C LEU A 39 13.23 0.90 15.63
N PHE A 40 12.46 1.89 15.14
CA PHE A 40 13.04 3.14 14.66
C PHE A 40 13.77 3.93 15.76
N GLU A 41 13.26 3.92 16.99
CA GLU A 41 13.89 4.62 18.11
C GLU A 41 15.30 4.08 18.38
N ASP A 42 15.41 2.74 18.51
CA ASP A 42 16.70 2.07 18.70
C ASP A 42 17.64 2.29 17.51
N ALA A 43 17.09 2.23 16.29
CA ALA A 43 17.86 2.45 15.07
C ALA A 43 18.40 3.89 14.98
N ILE A 44 17.60 4.90 15.32
CA ILE A 44 18.04 6.30 15.35
C ILE A 44 19.16 6.49 16.39
N ILE A 45 18.98 5.96 17.59
CA ILE A 45 19.97 6.08 18.65
C ILE A 45 21.29 5.43 18.25
N LYS A 46 21.21 4.29 17.59
CA LYS A 46 22.37 3.48 17.21
C LYS A 46 23.08 4.00 15.96
N TYR A 47 22.34 4.24 14.89
CA TYR A 47 22.93 4.58 13.60
C TYR A 47 23.23 6.07 13.44
N ARG A 48 22.60 6.93 14.26
CA ARG A 48 22.76 8.39 14.15
C ARG A 48 22.61 8.88 12.71
N PRO A 49 21.44 8.67 12.08
CA PRO A 49 21.25 9.05 10.69
C PRO A 49 21.30 10.54 10.50
N GLN A 50 21.73 11.01 9.31
CA GLN A 50 21.61 12.42 8.92
C GLN A 50 20.18 12.78 8.52
N SER A 51 19.45 11.79 8.02
CA SER A 51 18.07 11.94 7.55
C SER A 51 17.24 10.71 7.88
N VAL A 52 15.95 10.91 8.11
CA VAL A 52 14.99 9.84 8.36
C VAL A 52 13.78 10.04 7.45
N LEU A 53 13.41 8.99 6.69
CA LEU A 53 12.22 8.95 5.86
C LEU A 53 11.12 8.17 6.57
N ILE A 54 9.95 8.80 6.76
CA ILE A 54 8.79 8.22 7.42
C ILE A 54 7.61 8.09 6.45
N PRO A 55 6.75 7.06 6.61
CA PRO A 55 5.59 6.87 5.74
C PRO A 55 4.38 7.72 6.13
N ARG A 56 4.32 8.20 7.38
CA ARG A 56 3.22 9.01 7.92
C ARG A 56 3.62 9.69 9.22
N ILE A 57 2.84 10.68 9.66
CA ILE A 57 3.06 11.41 10.92
C ILE A 57 2.24 10.82 12.07
N THR A 58 1.13 10.17 11.76
CA THR A 58 0.16 9.66 12.73
C THR A 58 0.67 8.43 13.49
N GLY A 59 0.05 8.11 14.64
CA GLY A 59 0.41 6.96 15.46
C GLY A 59 1.73 7.12 16.21
N GLY A 60 2.52 6.06 16.29
CA GLY A 60 3.78 6.02 17.07
C GLY A 60 4.91 6.90 16.57
N PHE A 61 4.72 7.62 15.43
CA PHE A 61 5.80 8.45 14.84
C PHE A 61 6.04 9.79 15.54
N LYS A 62 5.18 10.24 16.46
CA LYS A 62 5.36 11.51 17.19
C LYS A 62 6.74 11.65 17.85
N LYS A 63 7.28 10.56 18.38
CA LYS A 63 8.60 10.54 19.04
C LYS A 63 9.75 10.91 18.11
N ILE A 64 9.57 10.76 16.79
CA ILE A 64 10.63 11.06 15.82
C ILE A 64 11.02 12.54 15.83
N PHE A 65 10.06 13.43 16.07
CA PHE A 65 10.31 14.88 16.15
C PHE A 65 11.14 15.26 17.38
N TYR A 66 10.87 14.59 18.51
CA TYR A 66 11.73 14.74 19.69
C TYR A 66 13.16 14.23 19.41
N LEU A 67 13.27 13.04 18.82
CA LEU A 67 14.56 12.46 18.47
C LEU A 67 15.32 13.30 17.44
N SER A 68 14.61 13.91 16.48
CA SER A 68 15.20 14.80 15.49
C SER A 68 15.85 16.02 16.15
N LYS A 69 15.19 16.66 17.12
CA LYS A 69 15.76 17.76 17.90
C LYS A 69 16.97 17.34 18.70
N LYS A 70 16.88 16.16 19.33
CA LYS A 70 17.98 15.62 20.17
C LYS A 70 19.21 15.24 19.36
N TYR A 71 19.01 14.60 18.19
CA TYR A 71 20.10 14.03 17.38
C TYR A 71 20.40 14.78 16.10
N LYS A 72 19.66 15.87 15.82
CA LYS A 72 19.88 16.83 14.72
C LYS A 72 19.87 16.18 13.33
N PHE A 73 18.82 15.40 13.01
CA PHE A 73 18.61 14.85 11.68
C PHE A 73 17.40 15.49 10.98
N ASN A 74 17.40 15.43 9.64
CA ASN A 74 16.28 15.89 8.82
C ASN A 74 15.17 14.82 8.77
N ILE A 75 13.91 15.25 8.73
CA ILE A 75 12.75 14.37 8.54
C ILE A 75 12.19 14.59 7.15
N TYR A 76 12.01 13.51 6.41
CA TYR A 76 11.31 13.44 5.14
C TYR A 76 10.03 12.61 5.28
N LEU A 77 8.99 13.00 4.56
CA LEU A 77 7.72 12.27 4.54
C LEU A 77 7.46 11.73 3.14
N LEU A 78 7.27 10.42 3.04
CA LEU A 78 6.84 9.73 1.82
C LEU A 78 5.55 8.97 2.11
N PRO A 79 4.37 9.54 1.83
CA PRO A 79 3.10 8.86 2.02
C PRO A 79 3.04 7.57 1.19
N CYS A 80 3.04 6.42 1.87
CA CYS A 80 2.99 5.10 1.22
C CYS A 80 1.56 4.58 1.02
N GLU A 81 0.59 5.15 1.74
CA GLU A 81 -0.83 4.88 1.56
C GLU A 81 -1.46 6.01 0.76
N HIS A 82 -1.90 5.70 -0.45
CA HIS A 82 -2.66 6.63 -1.26
C HIS A 82 -4.14 6.28 -1.12
N GLY A 83 -4.88 7.13 -0.42
CA GLY A 83 -6.32 7.13 -0.59
C GLY A 83 -6.58 7.58 -2.03
N GLY A 84 -7.04 6.69 -2.92
CA GLY A 84 -7.17 6.98 -4.35
C GLY A 84 -7.82 8.35 -4.63
N GLY A 85 -7.01 9.31 -5.03
CA GLY A 85 -7.27 10.55 -5.73
C GLY A 85 -8.29 11.57 -5.23
N ASP A 86 -9.11 11.20 -4.32
CA ASP A 86 -10.20 12.03 -3.80
C ASP A 86 -9.66 12.88 -2.65
N GLU A 87 -9.94 14.18 -2.72
CA GLU A 87 -9.48 15.17 -1.75
C GLU A 87 -9.87 14.80 -0.32
N VAL A 88 -11.06 14.20 -0.12
CA VAL A 88 -11.56 13.77 1.20
C VAL A 88 -10.67 12.68 1.78
N ARG A 89 -10.29 11.70 0.98
CA ARG A 89 -9.40 10.61 1.40
C ARG A 89 -8.00 11.10 1.69
N ILE A 90 -7.45 11.97 0.83
CA ILE A 90 -6.14 12.58 1.03
C ILE A 90 -6.13 13.36 2.35
N LYS A 91 -7.15 14.18 2.58
CA LYS A 91 -7.29 14.97 3.80
C LYS A 91 -7.40 14.08 5.05
N SER A 92 -8.23 13.04 4.97
CA SER A 92 -8.39 12.06 6.04
C SER A 92 -7.09 11.31 6.34
N PHE A 93 -6.31 11.02 5.32
CA PHE A 93 -5.01 10.36 5.48
C PHE A 93 -3.96 11.27 6.13
N LEU A 94 -3.89 12.53 5.74
CA LEU A 94 -2.95 13.51 6.30
C LEU A 94 -3.26 13.82 7.76
N VAL A 95 -4.54 13.93 8.10
CA VAL A 95 -5.02 14.42 9.39
C VAL A 95 -5.40 13.28 10.33
N GLY A 96 -5.63 12.07 9.79
CA GLY A 96 -6.19 10.93 10.52
C GLY A 96 -7.72 10.99 10.60
N TYR A 97 -8.31 9.84 10.97
CA TYR A 97 -9.77 9.69 11.09
C TYR A 97 -10.32 10.23 12.43
N GLU A 98 -9.42 10.57 13.36
CA GLU A 98 -9.77 10.90 14.73
C GLU A 98 -10.07 12.38 14.91
N ASN A 99 -10.96 12.67 15.87
CA ASN A 99 -11.41 13.98 16.35
C ASN A 99 -10.52 15.14 15.90
N LYS A 100 -10.94 15.70 14.78
CA LYS A 100 -10.16 16.54 13.88
C LYS A 100 -9.54 17.75 14.56
N ASP A 101 -10.21 18.28 15.59
CA ASP A 101 -9.84 19.58 16.12
C ASP A 101 -8.67 19.53 17.11
N ASN A 102 -8.65 18.58 18.03
CA ASN A 102 -7.58 18.49 19.03
C ASN A 102 -6.31 17.81 18.49
N TYR A 103 -6.48 16.78 17.66
CA TYR A 103 -5.33 16.02 17.12
C TYR A 103 -4.54 16.83 16.09
N ILE A 104 -5.22 17.61 15.26
CA ILE A 104 -4.59 18.51 14.27
C ILE A 104 -3.79 19.59 14.99
N LEU A 105 -4.38 20.24 15.99
CA LEU A 105 -3.74 21.34 16.71
C LEU A 105 -2.47 20.90 17.43
N GLU A 106 -2.47 19.73 18.08
CA GLU A 106 -1.26 19.21 18.76
C GLU A 106 -0.13 18.83 17.81
N ASN A 107 -0.46 18.31 16.63
CA ASN A 107 0.54 17.83 15.66
C ASN A 107 0.87 18.88 14.59
N PHE A 108 0.10 19.95 14.46
CA PHE A 108 0.25 20.95 13.41
C PHE A 108 1.67 21.51 13.32
N LYS A 109 2.30 21.79 14.45
CA LYS A 109 3.69 22.25 14.50
C LYS A 109 4.69 21.25 13.91
N HIS A 110 4.43 19.95 14.02
CA HIS A 110 5.34 18.92 13.53
C HIS A 110 5.35 18.81 12.02
N TYR A 111 4.25 19.11 11.34
CA TYR A 111 4.23 19.16 9.87
C TYR A 111 5.18 20.21 9.32
N LYS A 112 5.31 21.34 10.02
CA LYS A 112 6.27 22.40 9.66
C LYS A 112 7.74 22.05 9.94
N GLU A 113 8.01 21.05 10.76
CA GLU A 113 9.36 20.55 11.07
C GLU A 113 9.88 19.57 9.99
N ILE A 114 9.00 19.09 9.09
CA ILE A 114 9.38 18.20 7.99
C ILE A 114 10.14 18.99 6.94
N LYS A 115 11.29 18.47 6.53
CA LYS A 115 12.10 19.12 5.52
C LYS A 115 11.46 19.10 4.15
N LYS A 116 10.99 17.92 3.70
CA LYS A 116 10.23 17.74 2.46
C LYS A 116 9.18 16.63 2.60
N ILE A 117 8.08 16.82 1.90
CA ILE A 117 7.08 15.77 1.65
C ILE A 117 7.05 15.46 0.16
N PHE A 118 7.14 14.18 -0.18
CA PHE A 118 7.07 13.66 -1.54
C PHE A 118 5.66 13.19 -1.84
N VAL A 119 4.91 13.97 -2.59
CA VAL A 119 3.49 13.69 -2.84
C VAL A 119 3.25 13.01 -4.19
N PRO A 120 2.21 12.17 -4.27
CA PRO A 120 1.93 11.39 -5.48
C PRO A 120 1.41 12.23 -6.66
N SER A 121 0.81 13.39 -6.42
CA SER A 121 0.16 14.17 -7.49
C SER A 121 -0.04 15.65 -7.13
N GLU A 122 -0.41 16.46 -8.13
CA GLU A 122 -0.78 17.86 -7.93
C GLU A 122 -2.05 18.02 -7.08
N VAL A 123 -3.01 17.08 -7.19
CA VAL A 123 -4.20 17.06 -6.33
C VAL A 123 -3.78 16.90 -4.86
N TYR A 124 -2.85 15.99 -4.59
CA TYR A 124 -2.31 15.81 -3.25
C TYR A 124 -1.57 17.07 -2.74
N LYS A 125 -0.76 17.70 -3.60
CA LYS A 125 -0.09 18.97 -3.30
C LYS A 125 -1.11 20.05 -2.93
N LYS A 126 -2.16 20.22 -3.73
CA LYS A 126 -3.26 21.17 -3.48
C LYS A 126 -3.87 20.95 -2.08
N VAL A 127 -4.22 19.70 -1.74
CA VAL A 127 -4.79 19.37 -0.42
C VAL A 127 -3.80 19.67 0.72
N CYS A 128 -2.50 19.40 0.53
CA CYS A 128 -1.48 19.75 1.51
C CYS A 128 -1.40 21.26 1.77
N ILE A 129 -1.49 22.08 0.73
CA ILE A 129 -1.45 23.55 0.83
C ILE A 129 -2.73 24.06 1.50
N GLU A 130 -3.90 23.65 1.01
CA GLU A 130 -5.21 24.08 1.53
C GLU A 130 -5.44 23.66 2.98
N SER A 131 -4.86 22.55 3.41
CA SER A 131 -4.90 22.14 4.81
C SER A 131 -4.07 23.03 5.73
N GLY A 132 -3.17 23.87 5.19
CA GLY A 132 -2.24 24.69 5.95
C GLY A 132 -1.17 23.90 6.73
N LEU A 133 -1.13 22.57 6.58
CA LEU A 133 -0.20 21.71 7.33
C LEU A 133 1.25 21.88 6.93
N PHE A 134 1.53 22.16 5.65
CA PHE A 134 2.87 22.30 5.09
C PHE A 134 3.08 23.68 4.50
N TYR A 135 4.33 24.11 4.44
CA TYR A 135 4.72 25.22 3.58
C TYR A 135 4.84 24.71 2.14
N GLU A 136 4.51 25.54 1.16
CA GLU A 136 4.58 25.13 -0.25
C GLU A 136 5.98 24.63 -0.67
N ASN A 137 7.03 25.28 -0.17
CA ASN A 137 8.41 24.87 -0.44
C ASN A 137 8.83 23.53 0.18
N GLN A 138 8.00 22.96 1.06
CA GLN A 138 8.23 21.60 1.60
C GLN A 138 7.67 20.51 0.66
N ILE A 139 6.77 20.85 -0.27
CA ILE A 139 6.00 19.88 -1.06
C ILE A 139 6.65 19.66 -2.41
N ILE A 140 6.94 18.40 -2.74
CA ILE A 140 7.49 18.00 -4.04
C ILE A 140 6.59 16.95 -4.64
N VAL A 141 6.05 17.21 -5.83
CA VAL A 141 5.28 16.23 -6.61
C VAL A 141 6.26 15.32 -7.33
N THR A 142 6.31 14.07 -6.93
CA THR A 142 7.21 13.06 -7.50
C THR A 142 6.48 11.95 -8.25
N GLY A 143 5.19 11.77 -7.98
CA GLY A 143 4.49 10.54 -8.28
C GLY A 143 4.75 9.47 -7.20
N THR A 144 4.24 8.28 -7.43
CA THR A 144 4.44 7.14 -6.52
C THR A 144 5.56 6.24 -7.03
N ILE A 145 6.36 5.67 -6.13
CA ILE A 145 7.39 4.69 -6.51
C ILE A 145 6.74 3.45 -7.14
N SER A 146 5.53 3.07 -6.72
CA SER A 146 4.80 1.95 -7.33
C SER A 146 4.50 2.18 -8.81
N SER A 147 4.22 3.42 -9.21
CA SER A 147 3.99 3.73 -10.64
C SER A 147 5.27 3.77 -11.48
N ASP A 148 6.45 3.72 -10.87
CA ASP A 148 7.72 3.58 -11.61
C ASP A 148 7.80 2.23 -12.33
N PHE A 149 7.17 1.19 -11.78
CA PHE A 149 7.10 -0.12 -12.42
C PHE A 149 6.27 -0.11 -13.71
N TRP A 150 5.37 0.86 -13.90
CA TRP A 150 4.56 0.99 -15.11
C TRP A 150 5.38 1.45 -16.33
N PHE A 151 6.45 2.23 -16.13
CA PHE A 151 7.35 2.62 -17.22
C PHE A 151 7.92 1.41 -17.96
N GLU A 152 8.33 0.39 -17.20
CA GLU A 152 8.92 -0.82 -17.74
C GLU A 152 7.93 -1.63 -18.60
N GLU A 153 6.66 -1.52 -18.29
CA GLU A 153 5.63 -2.33 -18.90
C GLU A 153 4.95 -1.65 -20.08
N THR A 154 4.82 -0.32 -20.06
CA THR A 154 4.28 0.42 -21.19
C THR A 154 5.21 0.40 -22.42
N SER A 155 6.52 0.21 -22.21
CA SER A 155 7.52 0.14 -23.28
C SER A 155 7.65 -1.25 -23.94
N LYS A 156 7.07 -2.30 -23.34
CA LYS A 156 7.17 -3.66 -23.87
C LYS A 156 5.98 -4.02 -24.76
N ASN A 157 6.27 -4.50 -25.95
CA ASN A 157 5.26 -5.21 -26.76
C ASN A 157 5.03 -6.59 -26.17
N HIS A 158 4.06 -6.71 -25.28
CA HIS A 158 3.71 -7.98 -24.65
C HIS A 158 2.91 -8.87 -25.63
N ASN A 159 3.59 -9.61 -26.47
CA ASN A 159 3.03 -10.79 -27.16
C ASN A 159 3.14 -12.03 -26.26
N ASN A 160 2.81 -11.90 -24.97
CA ASN A 160 2.86 -13.02 -24.06
C ASN A 160 1.67 -13.96 -24.33
N LYS A 161 1.91 -15.01 -25.10
CA LYS A 161 1.03 -16.19 -25.09
C LYS A 161 1.05 -16.75 -23.67
N LYS A 162 -0.04 -16.53 -22.92
CA LYS A 162 -0.19 -17.08 -21.58
C LYS A 162 -0.30 -18.60 -21.71
N ASN A 163 0.61 -19.31 -21.06
CA ASN A 163 0.64 -20.78 -21.09
C ASN A 163 -0.55 -21.41 -20.34
N LYS A 164 -1.22 -20.64 -19.47
CA LYS A 164 -2.34 -21.13 -18.66
C LYS A 164 -3.39 -20.03 -18.53
N TYR A 165 -4.65 -20.40 -18.74
CA TYR A 165 -5.78 -19.54 -18.48
C TYR A 165 -6.06 -19.50 -16.98
N SER A 166 -5.96 -18.31 -16.38
CA SER A 166 -6.18 -18.08 -14.96
C SER A 166 -6.93 -16.78 -14.74
N ILE A 167 -7.86 -16.76 -13.80
CA ILE A 167 -8.60 -15.57 -13.40
C ILE A 167 -8.08 -15.11 -12.03
N GLY A 168 -7.55 -13.90 -11.96
CA GLY A 168 -7.11 -13.28 -10.74
C GLY A 168 -8.27 -12.70 -9.94
N ILE A 169 -8.14 -12.74 -8.62
CA ILE A 169 -9.07 -12.13 -7.69
C ILE A 169 -8.28 -11.16 -6.82
N ALA A 170 -8.55 -9.86 -6.96
CA ALA A 170 -7.89 -8.79 -6.21
C ALA A 170 -8.94 -8.02 -5.39
N THR A 171 -9.31 -8.55 -4.27
CA THR A 171 -10.37 -8.03 -3.42
C THR A 171 -9.86 -7.65 -2.04
N SER A 172 -10.65 -6.86 -1.31
CA SER A 172 -10.41 -6.55 0.08
C SER A 172 -11.58 -7.10 0.89
N PHE A 173 -11.31 -8.15 1.67
CA PHE A 173 -12.28 -8.78 2.56
C PHE A 173 -11.81 -8.68 4.03
N LYS A 174 -11.30 -7.52 4.41
CA LYS A 174 -10.70 -7.30 5.74
C LYS A 174 -11.67 -7.53 6.88
N SER A 175 -12.94 -7.23 6.64
CA SER A 175 -14.03 -7.29 7.61
C SER A 175 -14.91 -8.52 7.44
N THR A 176 -14.67 -9.37 6.43
CA THR A 176 -15.39 -10.61 6.26
C THR A 176 -14.90 -11.67 7.23
N PHE A 177 -15.67 -12.73 7.40
CA PHE A 177 -15.42 -13.81 8.37
C PHE A 177 -14.08 -14.55 8.21
N PHE A 178 -13.32 -14.30 7.14
CA PHE A 178 -11.94 -14.78 7.00
C PHE A 178 -10.93 -13.87 7.65
N GLY A 179 -11.26 -12.58 7.78
CA GLY A 179 -10.43 -11.56 8.39
C GLY A 179 -10.88 -11.19 9.79
N ILE A 180 -12.10 -11.54 10.15
CA ILE A 180 -12.61 -11.22 11.48
C ILE A 180 -11.83 -12.02 12.52
N ASN A 181 -10.74 -11.45 12.90
CA ASN A 181 -10.43 -11.44 14.28
C ASN A 181 -11.53 -10.57 14.92
N PHE A 182 -12.38 -11.13 15.76
CA PHE A 182 -13.37 -10.42 16.58
C PHE A 182 -12.78 -9.15 17.20
N ASN A 183 -11.48 -9.14 17.49
CA ASN A 183 -10.71 -7.99 17.91
C ASN A 183 -10.65 -6.85 16.89
N THR A 184 -10.66 -7.09 15.58
CA THR A 184 -10.67 -5.99 14.58
C THR A 184 -12.04 -5.32 14.52
N PHE A 185 -13.11 -6.06 14.74
CA PHE A 185 -14.45 -5.51 14.91
C PHE A 185 -14.56 -4.73 16.22
N LEU A 186 -14.06 -5.30 17.33
CA LEU A 186 -13.99 -4.62 18.63
C LEU A 186 -13.09 -3.39 18.59
N ASP A 187 -11.94 -3.44 17.91
CA ASP A 187 -11.07 -2.28 17.73
C ASP A 187 -11.78 -1.16 16.95
N GLY A 188 -12.57 -1.52 15.94
CA GLY A 188 -13.45 -0.58 15.24
C GLY A 188 -14.51 0.00 16.17
N LEU A 189 -15.16 -0.82 17.00
CA LEU A 189 -16.14 -0.37 18.00
C LEU A 189 -15.50 0.46 19.12
N LEU A 190 -14.28 0.10 19.58
CA LEU A 190 -13.54 0.88 20.57
C LEU A 190 -13.13 2.25 20.03
N PHE A 191 -12.79 2.32 18.75
CA PHE A 191 -12.56 3.58 18.05
C PHE A 191 -13.84 4.44 18.04
N ILE A 192 -14.98 3.83 17.69
CA ILE A 192 -16.28 4.46 17.70
C ILE A 192 -16.67 4.90 19.12
N LYS A 193 -16.31 4.14 20.16
CA LYS A 193 -16.58 4.46 21.57
C LYS A 193 -16.02 5.83 22.02
N ASN A 194 -14.98 6.32 21.35
CA ASN A 194 -14.40 7.63 21.66
C ASN A 194 -15.13 8.79 20.97
N ILE A 195 -16.19 8.53 20.20
CA ILE A 195 -17.03 9.54 19.58
C ILE A 195 -18.07 9.96 20.61
N SER A 196 -17.94 11.16 21.13
CA SER A 196 -18.86 11.72 22.14
C SER A 196 -20.21 12.19 21.57
N ASP A 197 -20.27 12.45 20.25
CA ASP A 197 -21.46 12.87 19.54
C ASP A 197 -22.30 11.65 19.12
N GLU A 198 -23.52 11.54 19.67
CA GLU A 198 -24.41 10.38 19.45
C GLU A 198 -24.76 10.18 17.96
N LYS A 199 -25.00 11.25 17.21
CA LYS A 199 -25.30 11.15 15.76
C LYS A 199 -24.08 10.65 14.97
N LYS A 200 -22.89 11.15 15.28
CA LYS A 200 -21.64 10.68 14.66
C LYS A 200 -21.35 9.24 15.04
N PHE A 201 -21.62 8.86 16.28
CA PHE A 201 -21.47 7.49 16.77
C PHE A 201 -22.40 6.52 16.02
N SER A 202 -23.70 6.85 15.94
CA SER A 202 -24.68 6.05 15.20
C SER A 202 -24.32 5.88 13.72
N LYS A 203 -23.96 6.98 13.06
CA LYS A 203 -23.52 6.96 11.65
C LYS A 203 -22.25 6.14 11.43
N ALA A 204 -21.31 6.18 12.37
CA ALA A 204 -20.07 5.39 12.28
C ALA A 204 -20.34 3.88 12.43
N ILE A 205 -21.25 3.48 13.33
CA ILE A 205 -21.69 2.08 13.46
C ILE A 205 -22.37 1.63 12.18
N GLU A 206 -23.35 2.38 11.68
CA GLU A 206 -24.07 2.06 10.45
C GLU A 206 -23.11 1.87 9.28
N SER A 207 -22.20 2.81 9.07
CA SER A 207 -21.20 2.73 8.00
C SER A 207 -20.28 1.51 8.13
N ASN A 208 -19.91 1.09 9.35
CA ASN A 208 -19.12 -0.12 9.54
C ASN A 208 -19.91 -1.40 9.19
N ILE A 209 -21.18 -1.47 9.59
CA ILE A 209 -22.06 -2.59 9.25
C ILE A 209 -22.29 -2.67 7.75
N LEU A 210 -22.56 -1.55 7.09
CA LEU A 210 -22.74 -1.48 5.64
C LEU A 210 -21.48 -1.89 4.89
N PHE A 211 -20.30 -1.47 5.36
CA PHE A 211 -19.03 -1.86 4.75
C PHE A 211 -18.75 -3.36 4.88
N GLN A 212 -19.04 -3.96 6.03
CA GLN A 212 -18.96 -5.41 6.20
C GLN A 212 -19.94 -6.15 5.29
N SER A 213 -21.15 -5.62 5.16
CA SER A 213 -22.17 -6.19 4.25
C SER A 213 -21.70 -6.12 2.80
N PHE A 214 -21.11 -5.00 2.37
CA PHE A 214 -20.50 -4.83 1.06
C PHE A 214 -19.44 -5.89 0.78
N GLU A 215 -18.47 -6.07 1.69
CA GLU A 215 -17.41 -7.07 1.53
C GLU A 215 -17.97 -8.50 1.51
N THR A 216 -18.92 -8.81 2.39
CA THR A 216 -19.51 -10.16 2.49
C THR A 216 -20.31 -10.51 1.25
N LEU A 217 -21.12 -9.59 0.72
CA LEU A 217 -21.89 -9.81 -0.51
C LEU A 217 -20.98 -9.92 -1.73
N SER A 218 -19.92 -9.10 -1.81
CA SER A 218 -18.89 -9.24 -2.85
C SER A 218 -18.27 -10.62 -2.83
N PHE A 219 -17.97 -11.15 -1.65
CA PHE A 219 -17.42 -12.49 -1.48
C PHE A 219 -18.38 -13.58 -1.88
N LEU A 220 -19.65 -13.50 -1.47
CA LEU A 220 -20.69 -14.48 -1.87
C LEU A 220 -20.92 -14.50 -3.38
N ASN A 221 -20.91 -13.35 -4.04
CA ASN A 221 -21.00 -13.25 -5.49
C ASN A 221 -19.79 -13.90 -6.16
N LEU A 222 -18.59 -13.68 -5.63
CA LEU A 222 -17.37 -14.32 -6.11
C LEU A 222 -17.44 -15.84 -6.00
N LEU A 223 -17.94 -16.39 -4.88
CA LEU A 223 -18.12 -17.83 -4.71
C LEU A 223 -19.04 -18.44 -5.76
N LYS A 224 -20.15 -17.77 -6.08
CA LYS A 224 -21.06 -18.21 -7.13
C LYS A 224 -20.39 -18.24 -8.51
N ILE A 225 -19.51 -17.25 -8.80
CA ILE A 225 -18.74 -17.22 -10.05
C ILE A 225 -17.76 -18.40 -10.10
N ILE A 226 -17.04 -18.67 -9.01
CA ILE A 226 -16.08 -19.79 -8.93
C ILE A 226 -16.79 -21.14 -9.08
N GLU A 227 -17.90 -21.34 -8.37
CA GLU A 227 -18.69 -22.57 -8.40
C GLU A 227 -19.22 -22.89 -9.80
N LYS A 228 -19.67 -21.88 -10.55
CA LYS A 228 -20.19 -22.04 -11.91
C LYS A 228 -19.10 -22.24 -12.98
N ASN A 229 -17.82 -22.16 -12.62
CA ASN A 229 -16.68 -22.33 -13.54
C ASN A 229 -15.64 -23.32 -12.95
N PRO A 230 -15.99 -24.60 -12.74
CA PRO A 230 -15.10 -25.56 -12.08
C PRO A 230 -13.83 -25.89 -12.88
N GLU A 231 -13.85 -25.66 -14.20
CA GLU A 231 -12.72 -25.90 -15.12
C GLU A 231 -11.71 -24.75 -15.14
N ILE A 232 -12.04 -23.58 -14.55
CA ILE A 232 -11.19 -22.41 -14.54
C ILE A 232 -10.39 -22.34 -13.25
N ASN A 233 -9.11 -22.05 -13.36
CA ASN A 233 -8.27 -21.79 -12.20
C ASN A 233 -8.44 -20.35 -11.75
N PHE A 234 -8.83 -20.16 -10.50
CA PHE A 234 -8.89 -18.86 -9.84
C PHE A 234 -7.69 -18.68 -8.92
N SER A 235 -7.03 -17.52 -9.03
CA SER A 235 -5.90 -17.17 -8.18
C SER A 235 -6.24 -15.95 -7.35
N TRP A 236 -6.48 -16.16 -6.07
CA TRP A 236 -6.85 -15.10 -5.14
C TRP A 236 -5.63 -14.48 -4.49
N ARG A 237 -5.51 -13.16 -4.62
CA ARG A 237 -4.53 -12.34 -3.93
C ARG A 237 -5.21 -11.57 -2.79
N PRO A 238 -5.21 -12.10 -1.57
CA PRO A 238 -5.80 -11.43 -0.41
C PRO A 238 -5.12 -10.10 -0.13
N HIS A 239 -5.88 -9.12 0.37
CA HIS A 239 -5.31 -7.85 0.80
C HIS A 239 -4.25 -8.09 1.90
N PRO A 240 -3.14 -7.29 1.94
CA PRO A 240 -2.07 -7.47 2.94
C PRO A 240 -2.51 -7.48 4.41
N GLN A 241 -3.67 -6.93 4.72
CA GLN A 241 -4.25 -6.91 6.07
C GLN A 241 -5.22 -8.07 6.35
N GLU A 242 -5.51 -8.93 5.37
CA GLU A 242 -6.40 -10.08 5.57
C GLU A 242 -5.74 -11.21 6.35
N ASN A 243 -6.57 -11.94 7.11
CA ASN A 243 -6.12 -13.10 7.87
C ASN A 243 -5.88 -14.33 6.97
N LEU A 244 -4.60 -14.57 6.65
CA LEU A 244 -4.21 -15.69 5.80
C LEU A 244 -4.58 -17.07 6.34
N LYS A 245 -4.59 -17.24 7.66
CA LYS A 245 -4.91 -18.55 8.26
C LYS A 245 -6.35 -18.94 7.94
N GLY A 246 -7.28 -18.01 8.09
CA GLY A 246 -8.69 -18.21 7.73
C GLY A 246 -8.86 -18.42 6.23
N ALA A 247 -8.25 -17.56 5.39
CA ALA A 247 -8.31 -17.69 3.94
C ALA A 247 -7.78 -19.04 3.45
N LYS A 248 -6.64 -19.51 3.96
CA LYS A 248 -6.06 -20.81 3.60
C LYS A 248 -6.97 -22.00 3.98
N GLN A 249 -7.61 -21.93 5.15
CA GLN A 249 -8.54 -23.00 5.58
C GLN A 249 -9.75 -23.10 4.65
N PHE A 250 -10.25 -21.96 4.19
CA PHE A 250 -11.37 -21.88 3.28
C PHE A 250 -11.00 -22.41 1.88
N VAL A 251 -9.91 -21.89 1.29
CA VAL A 251 -9.46 -22.24 -0.06
C VAL A 251 -9.20 -23.75 -0.21
N LYS A 252 -8.73 -24.42 0.86
CA LYS A 252 -8.55 -25.89 0.85
C LYS A 252 -9.81 -26.68 0.48
N LYS A 253 -11.01 -26.11 0.61
CA LYS A 253 -12.28 -26.74 0.30
C LYS A 253 -12.75 -26.47 -1.14
N ILE A 254 -12.07 -25.59 -1.87
CA ILE A 254 -12.44 -25.18 -3.24
C ILE A 254 -11.31 -25.61 -4.18
N LYS A 255 -11.59 -26.61 -5.04
CA LYS A 255 -10.56 -27.27 -5.85
C LYS A 255 -9.88 -26.36 -6.88
N ASN A 256 -10.62 -25.41 -7.43
CA ASN A 256 -10.17 -24.51 -8.50
C ASN A 256 -9.83 -23.09 -8.01
N LEU A 257 -9.59 -22.93 -6.70
CA LEU A 257 -9.17 -21.66 -6.09
C LEU A 257 -7.86 -21.84 -5.33
N GLU A 258 -6.88 -21.02 -5.63
CA GLU A 258 -5.59 -20.95 -4.93
C GLU A 258 -5.33 -19.56 -4.34
N ILE A 259 -4.52 -19.49 -3.27
CA ILE A 259 -4.03 -18.22 -2.73
C ILE A 259 -2.65 -17.94 -3.31
N ASN A 260 -2.50 -16.76 -3.93
CA ASN A 260 -1.21 -16.24 -4.34
C ASN A 260 -0.79 -15.07 -3.43
N ARG A 261 0.41 -15.15 -2.90
CA ARG A 261 1.07 -14.08 -2.15
C ARG A 261 2.47 -13.80 -2.68
N ASP A 262 2.63 -13.82 -3.99
CA ASP A 262 3.89 -13.34 -4.56
C ASP A 262 4.17 -11.94 -4.02
N ILE A 263 5.37 -11.73 -3.51
CA ILE A 263 5.79 -10.47 -2.95
C ILE A 263 5.86 -9.37 -4.02
N ILE A 264 5.97 -9.76 -5.29
CA ILE A 264 5.96 -8.87 -6.44
C ILE A 264 4.58 -8.93 -7.10
N PRO A 265 3.66 -7.98 -6.82
CA PRO A 265 2.30 -8.03 -7.33
C PRO A 265 2.22 -8.05 -8.87
N TYR A 266 3.19 -7.42 -9.52
CA TYR A 266 3.25 -7.33 -10.99
C TYR A 266 3.40 -8.69 -11.67
N ASN A 267 4.16 -9.63 -11.08
CA ASN A 267 4.29 -10.98 -11.60
C ASN A 267 2.94 -11.70 -11.57
N TRP A 268 2.26 -11.64 -10.43
CA TRP A 268 0.95 -12.25 -10.28
C TRP A 268 -0.08 -11.66 -11.26
N ILE A 269 -0.11 -10.31 -11.44
CA ILE A 269 -1.03 -9.65 -12.37
C ILE A 269 -0.79 -10.15 -13.81
N LYS A 270 0.46 -10.22 -14.24
CA LYS A 270 0.83 -10.67 -15.60
C LYS A 270 0.40 -12.10 -15.89
N ASP A 271 0.37 -12.95 -14.89
CA ASP A 271 -0.05 -14.35 -15.04
C ASP A 271 -1.56 -14.50 -15.22
N GLN A 272 -2.36 -13.43 -14.97
CA GLN A 272 -3.81 -13.52 -15.08
C GLN A 272 -4.30 -13.18 -16.49
N SER A 273 -5.36 -13.87 -16.94
CA SER A 273 -6.07 -13.57 -18.19
C SER A 273 -7.14 -12.50 -17.99
N LEU A 274 -7.70 -12.44 -16.80
CA LEU A 274 -8.73 -11.52 -16.35
C LEU A 274 -8.54 -11.28 -14.85
N ILE A 275 -8.87 -10.10 -14.34
CA ILE A 275 -8.89 -9.83 -12.91
C ILE A 275 -10.29 -9.39 -12.46
N LEU A 276 -10.82 -10.03 -11.43
CA LEU A 276 -12.02 -9.63 -10.71
C LEU A 276 -11.64 -8.84 -9.47
N LEU A 277 -12.27 -7.69 -9.26
CA LEU A 277 -12.02 -6.86 -8.08
C LEU A 277 -13.31 -6.22 -7.55
N ASN A 278 -13.33 -5.91 -6.25
CA ASN A 278 -14.44 -5.17 -5.64
C ASN A 278 -14.10 -3.70 -5.37
N SER A 279 -12.92 -3.41 -4.85
CA SER A 279 -12.42 -2.06 -4.62
C SER A 279 -10.93 -2.16 -4.37
N SER A 280 -10.13 -1.92 -5.39
CA SER A 280 -8.68 -2.06 -5.29
C SER A 280 -7.95 -1.12 -6.22
N THR A 281 -6.90 -0.46 -5.73
CA THR A 281 -5.98 0.35 -6.55
C THR A 281 -5.20 -0.48 -7.57
N MET A 282 -5.22 -1.81 -7.47
CA MET A 282 -4.62 -2.71 -8.47
C MET A 282 -5.22 -2.57 -9.86
N ILE A 283 -6.35 -1.87 -10.00
CA ILE A 283 -6.90 -1.53 -11.31
C ILE A 283 -5.91 -0.76 -12.17
N TYR A 284 -5.17 0.19 -11.57
CA TYR A 284 -4.18 0.98 -12.32
C TYR A 284 -3.01 0.09 -12.75
N ASP A 285 -2.54 -0.78 -11.86
CA ASP A 285 -1.50 -1.77 -12.20
C ASP A 285 -1.96 -2.67 -13.35
N SER A 286 -3.20 -3.19 -13.28
CA SER A 286 -3.78 -4.03 -14.32
C SER A 286 -3.91 -3.30 -15.67
N PHE A 287 -4.35 -2.03 -15.64
CA PHE A 287 -4.49 -1.21 -16.83
C PHE A 287 -3.14 -1.01 -17.54
N PHE A 288 -2.10 -0.61 -16.81
CA PHE A 288 -0.77 -0.39 -17.41
C PHE A 288 -0.09 -1.69 -17.82
N LEU A 289 -0.42 -2.81 -17.16
CA LEU A 289 0.00 -4.16 -17.56
C LEU A 289 -0.87 -4.77 -18.67
N LYS A 290 -1.88 -4.05 -19.16
CA LYS A 290 -2.83 -4.48 -20.20
C LYS A 290 -3.56 -5.78 -19.84
N ILE A 291 -3.93 -5.95 -18.59
CA ILE A 291 -4.72 -7.07 -18.10
C ILE A 291 -6.18 -6.62 -17.95
N PRO A 292 -7.13 -7.26 -18.64
CA PRO A 292 -8.56 -6.96 -18.53
C PRO A 292 -9.06 -7.07 -17.09
N THR A 293 -9.96 -6.18 -16.69
CA THR A 293 -10.42 -6.09 -15.31
C THR A 293 -11.93 -5.88 -15.25
N ILE A 294 -12.60 -6.61 -14.36
CA ILE A 294 -14.03 -6.50 -14.08
C ILE A 294 -14.22 -6.11 -12.61
N SER A 295 -15.10 -5.15 -12.36
CA SER A 295 -15.52 -4.78 -11.01
C SER A 295 -16.77 -5.56 -10.59
N LEU A 296 -16.78 -6.02 -9.34
CA LEU A 296 -17.95 -6.65 -8.72
C LEU A 296 -18.87 -5.65 -8.00
N VAL A 297 -18.56 -4.37 -8.07
CA VAL A 297 -19.24 -3.31 -7.28
C VAL A 297 -20.72 -3.19 -7.64
N ASN A 298 -21.08 -3.30 -8.94
CA ASN A 298 -22.48 -3.20 -9.36
C ASN A 298 -23.35 -4.39 -8.96
N LEU A 299 -22.73 -5.51 -8.56
CA LEU A 299 -23.47 -6.64 -8.00
C LEU A 299 -23.99 -6.37 -6.58
N ILE A 300 -23.61 -5.26 -5.98
CA ILE A 300 -24.04 -4.86 -4.64
C ILE A 300 -25.11 -3.77 -4.76
N SER A 301 -26.14 -3.87 -3.92
CA SER A 301 -27.26 -2.93 -3.97
C SER A 301 -26.82 -1.48 -3.73
N ASP A 302 -27.47 -0.55 -4.42
CA ASP A 302 -27.21 0.89 -4.31
C ASP A 302 -27.47 1.39 -2.89
N ASN A 303 -28.42 0.81 -2.19
CA ASN A 303 -28.69 1.15 -0.79
C ASN A 303 -27.45 0.96 0.11
N ILE A 304 -26.68 -0.10 -0.10
CA ILE A 304 -25.44 -0.31 0.65
C ILE A 304 -24.36 0.69 0.18
N LYS A 305 -24.16 0.80 -1.13
CA LYS A 305 -23.09 1.65 -1.71
C LYS A 305 -23.28 3.13 -1.34
N ASN A 306 -24.49 3.64 -1.46
CA ASN A 306 -24.80 5.08 -1.28
C ASN A 306 -24.74 5.51 0.19
N ASN A 307 -24.94 4.59 1.13
CA ASN A 307 -24.91 4.89 2.56
C ASN A 307 -23.54 4.62 3.22
N LEU A 308 -22.52 4.20 2.45
CA LEU A 308 -21.16 4.15 2.97
C LEU A 308 -20.59 5.55 3.19
N GLU A 309 -19.80 5.72 4.24
CA GLU A 309 -18.96 6.92 4.38
C GLU A 309 -18.05 7.08 3.16
N ASP A 310 -17.76 8.32 2.75
CA ASP A 310 -16.96 8.61 1.56
C ASP A 310 -15.61 7.92 1.55
N THR A 311 -14.98 7.77 2.71
CA THR A 311 -13.70 7.06 2.87
C THR A 311 -13.81 5.55 2.68
N LYS A 312 -15.01 4.98 2.76
CA LYS A 312 -15.31 3.54 2.62
C LYS A 312 -15.98 3.19 1.30
N LYS A 313 -16.43 4.20 0.53
CA LYS A 313 -17.01 3.97 -0.79
C LYS A 313 -16.03 3.20 -1.66
N PRO A 314 -16.49 2.24 -2.46
CA PRO A 314 -15.64 1.57 -3.42
C PRO A 314 -15.01 2.60 -4.38
N LEU A 315 -13.83 2.29 -4.90
CA LEU A 315 -13.23 3.08 -5.96
C LEU A 315 -14.13 2.95 -7.20
N GLU A 316 -14.97 3.95 -7.41
CA GLU A 316 -15.72 4.11 -8.63
C GLU A 316 -14.82 4.73 -9.69
N THR A 317 -14.02 3.90 -10.28
CA THR A 317 -13.36 4.28 -11.51
C THR A 317 -14.37 3.99 -12.62
N GLY A 318 -15.02 4.99 -13.17
CA GLY A 318 -15.99 4.84 -14.29
C GLY A 318 -15.36 4.31 -15.58
N GLN A 319 -14.24 3.60 -15.46
CA GLN A 319 -13.43 3.07 -16.55
C GLN A 319 -13.30 1.56 -16.51
N ILE A 320 -13.74 0.94 -15.42
CA ILE A 320 -13.78 -0.51 -15.33
C ILE A 320 -15.09 -0.99 -15.90
N HIS A 321 -15.07 -2.09 -16.57
CA HIS A 321 -16.29 -2.81 -16.90
C HIS A 321 -16.97 -3.23 -15.58
N ASN A 322 -18.19 -2.73 -15.37
CA ASN A 322 -19.00 -2.97 -14.17
C ASN A 322 -20.26 -3.76 -14.58
N PRO A 323 -20.21 -5.09 -14.66
CA PRO A 323 -21.37 -5.91 -14.97
C PRO A 323 -22.47 -5.74 -13.92
N ASN A 324 -23.72 -5.74 -14.37
CA ASN A 324 -24.88 -5.59 -13.49
C ASN A 324 -25.41 -6.95 -12.97
N SER A 325 -24.90 -8.06 -13.49
CA SER A 325 -25.32 -9.39 -13.08
C SER A 325 -24.16 -10.39 -13.07
N ILE A 326 -24.32 -11.46 -12.31
CA ILE A 326 -23.38 -12.60 -12.33
C ILE A 326 -23.40 -13.28 -13.71
N ASP A 327 -24.56 -13.37 -14.36
CA ASP A 327 -24.69 -14.03 -15.66
C ASP A 327 -23.90 -13.29 -16.75
N GLU A 328 -23.88 -11.96 -16.72
CA GLU A 328 -23.02 -11.15 -17.60
C GLU A 328 -21.52 -11.47 -17.38
N ILE A 329 -21.08 -11.61 -16.12
CA ILE A 329 -19.69 -12.00 -15.83
C ILE A 329 -19.38 -13.40 -16.35
N LEU A 330 -20.31 -14.34 -16.18
CA LEU A 330 -20.15 -15.72 -16.65
C LEU A 330 -20.04 -15.78 -18.17
N GLU A 331 -20.83 -14.98 -18.88
CA GLU A 331 -20.77 -14.86 -20.33
C GLU A 331 -19.42 -14.29 -20.80
N ILE A 332 -18.91 -13.23 -20.15
CA ILE A 332 -17.59 -12.67 -20.41
C ILE A 332 -16.49 -13.72 -20.20
N ILE A 333 -16.55 -14.45 -19.09
CA ILE A 333 -15.58 -15.51 -18.77
C ILE A 333 -15.60 -16.62 -19.82
N LYS A 334 -16.79 -17.05 -20.25
CA LYS A 334 -16.99 -18.10 -21.26
C LYS A 334 -16.45 -17.70 -22.63
N ASN A 335 -16.70 -16.47 -23.05
CA ASN A 335 -16.33 -15.97 -24.36
C ASN A 335 -14.81 -15.76 -24.54
N LYS A 336 -14.06 -15.56 -23.47
CA LYS A 336 -12.59 -15.35 -23.44
C LYS A 336 -12.07 -14.22 -24.33
N ASN A 337 -12.95 -13.45 -24.97
CA ASN A 337 -12.60 -12.33 -25.86
C ASN A 337 -12.73 -11.00 -25.11
N TYR A 338 -11.83 -10.79 -24.17
CA TYR A 338 -11.89 -9.67 -23.25
C TYR A 338 -11.69 -8.31 -23.90
N ASP A 339 -10.85 -8.22 -24.92
CA ASP A 339 -10.53 -6.95 -25.60
C ASP A 339 -11.76 -6.34 -26.30
N ASN A 340 -12.68 -7.18 -26.78
CA ASN A 340 -13.92 -6.73 -27.42
C ASN A 340 -15.10 -6.57 -26.46
N THR A 341 -15.08 -7.31 -25.35
CA THR A 341 -16.22 -7.37 -24.42
C THR A 341 -16.07 -6.36 -23.29
N ILE A 342 -14.83 -6.14 -22.82
CA ILE A 342 -14.54 -5.24 -21.71
C ILE A 342 -14.25 -3.84 -22.24
N LYS A 343 -15.20 -2.92 -22.04
CA LYS A 343 -15.04 -1.52 -22.44
C LYS A 343 -14.36 -0.73 -21.33
N ILE A 344 -13.15 -0.26 -21.61
CA ILE A 344 -12.40 0.64 -20.71
C ILE A 344 -12.28 2.00 -21.37
N ASP A 345 -12.70 3.05 -20.70
CA ASP A 345 -12.41 4.42 -21.12
C ASP A 345 -10.94 4.75 -20.82
N LYS A 346 -10.09 4.54 -21.83
CA LYS A 346 -8.65 4.76 -21.72
C LYS A 346 -8.29 6.21 -21.35
N ASN A 347 -9.03 7.18 -21.88
CA ASN A 347 -8.74 8.60 -21.63
C ASN A 347 -9.02 8.96 -20.19
N LYS A 348 -10.12 8.45 -19.65
CA LYS A 348 -10.48 8.65 -18.25
C LYS A 348 -9.48 7.96 -17.32
N MET A 349 -9.03 6.72 -17.62
CA MET A 349 -7.97 6.03 -16.89
C MET A 349 -6.66 6.82 -16.86
N LEU A 350 -6.26 7.36 -18.00
CA LEU A 350 -5.05 8.19 -18.06
C LEU A 350 -5.20 9.48 -17.25
N THR A 351 -6.35 10.16 -17.37
CA THR A 351 -6.63 11.36 -16.58
C THR A 351 -6.58 11.08 -15.08
N GLU A 352 -7.21 10.00 -14.63
CA GLU A 352 -7.15 9.61 -13.22
C GLU A 352 -5.74 9.20 -12.78
N SER A 353 -4.98 8.54 -13.66
CA SER A 353 -3.59 8.18 -13.36
C SER A 353 -2.70 9.42 -13.19
N ILE A 354 -2.93 10.47 -13.98
CA ILE A 354 -2.25 11.75 -13.81
C ILE A 354 -2.64 12.37 -12.48
N ASN A 355 -3.92 12.43 -12.17
CA ASN A 355 -4.43 13.07 -10.96
C ASN A 355 -4.02 12.35 -9.67
N ASN A 356 -3.93 11.02 -9.70
CA ASN A 356 -3.69 10.21 -8.52
C ASN A 356 -2.22 9.84 -8.32
N PHE A 357 -1.47 9.65 -9.41
CA PHE A 357 -0.13 9.08 -9.38
C PHE A 357 0.90 9.91 -10.14
N HIS A 358 0.49 11.03 -10.74
CA HIS A 358 1.35 11.85 -11.59
C HIS A 358 2.01 10.98 -12.69
N PHE A 359 1.21 10.13 -13.36
CA PHE A 359 1.67 9.24 -14.40
C PHE A 359 0.77 9.34 -15.66
N PRO A 360 1.32 9.44 -16.89
CA PRO A 360 2.74 9.38 -17.22
C PRO A 360 3.54 10.65 -16.88
N ARG A 361 4.82 10.50 -16.59
CA ARG A 361 5.78 11.56 -16.29
C ARG A 361 7.12 11.30 -16.99
N LYS A 362 8.01 12.30 -16.99
CA LYS A 362 9.33 12.18 -17.65
C LYS A 362 10.34 11.35 -16.84
N ASN A 363 10.38 11.57 -15.53
CA ASN A 363 11.36 10.96 -14.64
C ASN A 363 10.71 9.95 -13.70
N TYR A 364 11.48 8.97 -13.25
CA TYR A 364 11.04 8.06 -12.19
C TYR A 364 10.86 8.81 -10.85
N ALA A 365 9.81 8.47 -10.10
CA ALA A 365 9.59 9.05 -8.77
C ALA A 365 10.77 8.76 -7.85
N VAL A 366 11.27 7.53 -7.91
CA VAL A 366 12.39 7.09 -7.07
C VAL A 366 13.66 7.90 -7.30
N THR A 367 13.98 8.26 -8.53
CA THR A 367 15.16 9.09 -8.84
C THR A 367 14.98 10.52 -8.33
N SER A 368 13.81 11.11 -8.53
CA SER A 368 13.49 12.46 -8.03
C SER A 368 13.56 12.55 -6.51
N ILE A 369 13.05 11.53 -5.80
CA ILE A 369 13.13 11.42 -4.34
C ILE A 369 14.59 11.28 -3.89
N ALA A 370 15.34 10.37 -4.52
CA ALA A 370 16.75 10.14 -4.19
C ALA A 370 17.61 11.38 -4.42
N GLU A 371 17.36 12.12 -5.50
CA GLU A 371 18.06 13.40 -5.80
C GLU A 371 17.79 14.46 -4.73
N GLU A 372 16.54 14.63 -4.34
CA GLU A 372 16.20 15.64 -3.34
C GLU A 372 16.78 15.32 -1.97
N ILE A 373 16.76 14.05 -1.57
CA ILE A 373 17.39 13.61 -0.32
C ILE A 373 18.91 13.83 -0.39
N SER A 374 19.55 13.51 -1.52
CA SER A 374 21.00 13.64 -1.67
C SER A 374 21.51 15.08 -1.58
N LYS A 375 20.75 16.07 -2.09
CA LYS A 375 21.10 17.49 -2.00
C LYS A 375 21.35 17.99 -0.58
N SER A 376 20.72 17.39 0.39
CA SER A 376 20.76 17.81 1.79
C SER A 376 21.46 16.82 2.71
N THR A 377 22.11 15.82 2.14
CA THR A 377 22.79 14.75 2.86
C THR A 377 24.25 14.72 2.42
N ASN A 378 25.16 14.99 3.34
CA ASN A 378 26.60 14.97 3.04
C ASN A 378 27.09 13.53 2.90
N THR A 379 27.95 13.27 1.92
CA THR A 379 28.68 12.00 1.84
C THR A 379 29.55 11.82 3.08
N ILE A 380 29.38 10.70 3.77
CA ILE A 380 30.21 10.35 4.91
C ILE A 380 31.36 9.52 4.37
N SER A 381 32.62 10.00 4.55
CA SER A 381 33.79 9.19 4.22
C SER A 381 33.77 7.89 5.03
N ASN A 382 33.81 6.76 4.34
CA ASN A 382 33.54 5.46 4.94
C ASN A 382 34.83 4.68 5.16
N ASN A 383 35.18 4.40 6.41
CA ASN A 383 35.99 3.25 6.74
C ASN A 383 35.14 1.97 6.61
N PHE A 384 35.32 1.24 5.51
CA PHE A 384 34.53 0.05 5.15
C PHE A 384 34.48 -1.00 6.26
N PHE A 385 35.57 -1.22 6.98
CA PHE A 385 35.68 -2.27 7.98
C PHE A 385 34.86 -2.00 9.26
N SER A 386 34.89 -0.78 9.78
CA SER A 386 34.11 -0.41 10.97
C SER A 386 32.60 -0.43 10.69
N LYS A 387 32.22 -0.14 9.44
CA LYS A 387 30.84 -0.16 8.95
C LYS A 387 30.30 -1.58 8.86
N PHE A 388 31.07 -2.53 8.38
CA PHE A 388 30.68 -3.94 8.24
C PHE A 388 30.40 -4.57 9.60
N VAL A 389 31.31 -4.42 10.57
CA VAL A 389 31.18 -4.97 11.93
C VAL A 389 30.02 -4.33 12.69
N LEU A 390 29.86 -3.01 12.62
CA LEU A 390 28.75 -2.28 13.25
C LEU A 390 27.40 -2.70 12.67
N ASN A 391 27.33 -2.97 11.37
CA ASN A 391 26.09 -3.38 10.71
C ASN A 391 25.67 -4.79 11.14
N ILE A 392 26.60 -5.75 11.19
CA ILE A 392 26.31 -7.13 11.64
C ILE A 392 25.83 -7.13 13.10
N TYR A 393 26.56 -6.44 13.98
CA TYR A 393 26.17 -6.36 15.38
C TYR A 393 24.80 -5.69 15.59
N ALA A 394 24.52 -4.64 14.79
CA ALA A 394 23.25 -3.98 14.77
C ALA A 394 22.10 -4.90 14.33
N ASP A 395 22.32 -5.68 13.29
CA ASP A 395 21.34 -6.61 12.77
C ASP A 395 21.03 -7.70 13.77
N ILE A 396 22.05 -8.24 14.43
CA ILE A 396 21.87 -9.25 15.49
C ILE A 396 21.04 -8.69 16.64
N LEU A 397 21.34 -7.48 17.15
CA LEU A 397 20.59 -6.88 18.25
C LEU A 397 19.15 -6.52 17.86
N ILE A 398 18.93 -6.02 16.63
CA ILE A 398 17.60 -5.73 16.11
C ILE A 398 16.79 -7.02 15.97
N ASN A 399 17.39 -8.09 15.46
CA ASN A 399 16.75 -9.39 15.36
C ASN A 399 16.43 -10.00 16.72
N LEU A 400 17.33 -9.89 17.71
CA LEU A 400 17.07 -10.34 19.09
C LEU A 400 15.93 -9.55 19.74
N LYS A 401 15.87 -8.22 19.55
CA LYS A 401 14.75 -7.41 20.03
C LYS A 401 13.46 -7.73 19.30
N MET A 402 13.49 -8.04 18.02
CA MET A 402 12.32 -8.52 17.27
C MET A 402 11.80 -9.84 17.84
N ILE A 403 12.69 -10.79 18.13
CA ILE A 403 12.33 -12.06 18.78
C ILE A 403 11.71 -11.81 20.17
N LYS A 404 12.27 -10.91 20.96
CA LYS A 404 11.73 -10.54 22.28
C LYS A 404 10.38 -9.84 22.18
N ALA A 405 10.21 -8.93 21.22
CA ALA A 405 8.93 -8.29 20.93
C ALA A 405 7.89 -9.30 20.45
N ALA A 406 8.29 -10.27 19.62
CA ALA A 406 7.47 -11.40 19.21
C ALA A 406 6.95 -12.20 20.39
N TYR A 407 7.83 -12.51 21.32
CA TYR A 407 7.47 -13.25 22.54
C TYR A 407 6.49 -12.47 23.42
N SER A 408 6.70 -11.16 23.59
CA SER A 408 5.82 -10.30 24.40
C SER A 408 4.44 -10.08 23.76
N ILE A 409 4.35 -10.12 22.44
CA ILE A 409 3.09 -9.95 21.68
C ILE A 409 2.27 -11.23 21.67
N LYS A 410 2.92 -12.41 21.69
CA LYS A 410 2.23 -13.71 21.81
C LYS A 410 1.33 -13.78 23.06
N TYR A 411 1.68 -13.05 24.10
CA TYR A 411 0.88 -12.97 25.35
C TYR A 411 -0.24 -11.90 25.30
N LYS A 412 -0.33 -11.06 24.27
CA LYS A 412 -1.30 -9.95 24.17
C LYS A 412 -2.31 -10.09 23.03
N ASP A 413 -2.46 -11.27 22.44
CA ASP A 413 -3.40 -11.55 21.32
C ASP A 413 -3.36 -10.58 20.13
N ILE A 414 -2.33 -9.78 20.01
CA ILE A 414 -2.08 -8.97 18.81
C ILE A 414 -1.46 -9.90 17.77
N SER A 415 -2.06 -10.03 16.59
CA SER A 415 -1.58 -10.94 15.57
C SER A 415 -0.10 -10.68 15.27
N LEU A 416 0.74 -11.64 15.64
CA LEU A 416 2.18 -11.67 15.36
C LEU A 416 2.51 -11.38 13.88
N ASP A 417 1.61 -11.73 12.98
CA ASP A 417 1.72 -11.48 11.54
C ASP A 417 1.81 -9.99 11.18
N LYS A 418 1.23 -9.09 11.98
CA LYS A 418 1.34 -7.64 11.75
C LYS A 418 2.70 -7.05 12.17
N VAL A 419 3.34 -7.65 13.17
CA VAL A 419 4.54 -7.06 13.81
C VAL A 419 5.81 -7.72 13.32
N LEU A 420 5.75 -8.99 13.00
CA LEU A 420 6.93 -9.84 12.85
C LEU A 420 6.98 -10.63 11.56
N ASN A 421 6.12 -10.35 10.59
CA ASN A 421 6.34 -10.97 9.30
C ASN A 421 7.54 -10.29 8.61
N PRO A 422 8.78 -10.56 9.05
CA PRO A 422 9.92 -10.25 8.24
C PRO A 422 9.71 -11.05 6.98
N LEU A 423 9.74 -10.39 5.84
CA LEU A 423 9.85 -11.07 4.56
C LEU A 423 10.88 -12.19 4.74
N ASN A 424 10.51 -13.41 4.43
CA ASN A 424 11.43 -14.53 4.54
C ASN A 424 12.65 -14.30 3.63
N ILE A 425 13.73 -15.01 3.85
CA ILE A 425 14.97 -14.83 3.07
C ILE A 425 14.70 -15.00 1.57
N GLY A 426 13.84 -15.96 1.19
CA GLY A 426 13.46 -16.19 -0.20
C GLY A 426 12.75 -15.00 -0.84
N ASP A 427 11.84 -14.35 -0.12
CA ASP A 427 11.14 -13.14 -0.60
C ASP A 427 12.11 -11.97 -0.76
N ARG A 428 13.04 -11.80 0.18
CA ARG A 428 14.08 -10.75 0.08
C ARG A 428 14.99 -10.97 -1.12
N LEU A 429 15.39 -12.21 -1.40
CA LEU A 429 16.22 -12.54 -2.56
C LEU A 429 15.47 -12.28 -3.87
N LYS A 430 14.21 -12.66 -3.98
CA LYS A 430 13.35 -12.37 -5.14
C LYS A 430 13.23 -10.86 -5.38
N ILE A 431 12.96 -10.08 -4.33
CA ILE A 431 12.88 -8.62 -4.42
C ILE A 431 14.21 -8.04 -4.86
N ASN A 432 15.32 -8.43 -4.25
CA ASN A 432 16.64 -7.91 -4.60
C ASN A 432 16.99 -8.20 -6.07
N HIS A 433 16.69 -9.40 -6.56
CA HIS A 433 16.90 -9.74 -7.97
C HIS A 433 16.05 -8.85 -8.90
N PHE A 434 14.77 -8.72 -8.62
CA PHE A 434 13.84 -7.88 -9.38
C PHE A 434 14.26 -6.40 -9.37
N ILE A 435 14.58 -5.86 -8.19
CA ILE A 435 15.04 -4.47 -8.03
C ILE A 435 16.34 -4.22 -8.80
N ASN A 436 17.30 -5.13 -8.73
CA ASN A 436 18.56 -4.97 -9.48
C ASN A 436 18.35 -4.92 -11.00
N GLN A 437 17.36 -5.67 -11.52
CA GLN A 437 17.00 -5.57 -12.94
C GLN A 437 16.41 -4.19 -13.29
N ILE A 438 15.60 -3.63 -12.40
CA ILE A 438 14.98 -2.31 -12.61
C ILE A 438 16.00 -1.19 -12.46
N ILE A 439 16.82 -1.21 -11.41
CA ILE A 439 17.86 -0.20 -11.18
C ILE A 439 18.81 -0.07 -12.38
N LYS A 440 19.20 -1.19 -13.00
CA LYS A 440 20.05 -1.18 -14.20
C LYS A 440 19.44 -0.44 -15.39
N LYS A 441 18.13 -0.24 -15.39
CA LYS A 441 17.42 0.44 -16.48
C LYS A 441 17.07 1.90 -16.14
N ILE A 442 16.95 2.19 -14.85
CA ILE A 442 16.64 3.55 -14.36
C ILE A 442 17.90 4.42 -14.34
N ILE A 443 19.06 3.81 -14.14
CA ILE A 443 20.38 4.44 -14.00
C ILE A 443 21.29 3.97 -15.13
#